data_dc7c271cfc31052b090c3b0240cd9908
#
_entry.id   dc7c271cfc31052b090c3b0240cd9908
#
_cell.length_a   1.000
_cell.length_b   1.000
_cell.length_c   1.000
_cell.angle_alpha   90.00
_cell.angle_beta   90.00
_cell.angle_gamma   90.00
#
_symmetry.space_group_name_H-M   'P 1'
#
loop_
_entity.id
_entity.type
_entity.pdbx_description
1 polymer ?
#
loop_
_entity_poly.entity_id
_entity_poly.type
_entity_poly.pdbx_seq_one_letter_code
_entity_poly.pdbx_strand_id
1 'polypeptide(L)'
;MSRTLVGSLLVLVLSLFSFAALAHDSWINRGGFKNTGGEWCCGDYDCKSYARTTSTATGWIVDGELVPFDEAMPVPPPDGQVTVCRRPDGTRRCVFGLKRSWVLV
;
A
#
# COMPACT_ATOMS: atom_id res chain seq x y z
N MET A 1 -38.46 -17.72 -19.51
CA MET A 1 -38.23 -17.15 -18.17
C MET A 1 -36.96 -17.61 -17.52
N SER A 2 -36.51 -18.85 -17.68
CA SER A 2 -35.25 -19.35 -17.12
C SER A 2 -34.01 -18.68 -17.70
N ARG A 3 -34.07 -18.16 -18.92
CA ARG A 3 -32.91 -17.51 -19.58
C ARG A 3 -32.53 -16.17 -18.96
N THR A 4 -33.47 -15.42 -18.43
CA THR A 4 -33.22 -14.10 -17.79
C THR A 4 -32.57 -14.25 -16.43
N LEU A 5 -32.91 -15.29 -15.67
CA LEU A 5 -32.32 -15.55 -14.36
C LEU A 5 -30.85 -15.97 -14.46
N VAL A 6 -30.48 -16.77 -15.45
CA VAL A 6 -29.11 -17.23 -15.69
C VAL A 6 -28.21 -16.05 -16.10
N GLY A 7 -28.73 -15.16 -16.95
CA GLY A 7 -27.99 -13.96 -17.36
C GLY A 7 -27.67 -13.03 -16.21
N SER A 8 -28.64 -12.78 -15.30
CA SER A 8 -28.46 -11.93 -14.12
C SER A 8 -27.42 -12.52 -13.15
N LEU A 9 -27.43 -13.82 -12.95
CA LEU A 9 -26.47 -14.50 -12.09
C LEU A 9 -25.05 -14.39 -12.63
N LEU A 10 -24.88 -14.52 -13.94
CA LEU A 10 -23.58 -14.43 -14.60
C LEU A 10 -22.97 -13.04 -14.46
N VAL A 11 -23.76 -11.99 -14.62
CA VAL A 11 -23.31 -10.59 -14.45
C VAL A 11 -22.87 -10.33 -13.01
N LEU A 12 -23.57 -10.88 -12.03
CA LEU A 12 -23.25 -10.71 -10.63
C LEU A 12 -21.91 -11.38 -10.28
N VAL A 13 -21.65 -12.56 -10.79
CA VAL A 13 -20.40 -13.31 -10.58
C VAL A 13 -19.22 -12.56 -11.22
N LEU A 14 -19.39 -12.02 -12.43
CA LEU A 14 -18.36 -11.25 -13.11
C LEU A 14 -18.02 -9.97 -12.36
N SER A 15 -18.99 -9.29 -11.76
CA SER A 15 -18.79 -8.08 -10.94
C SER A 15 -17.97 -8.39 -9.68
N LEU A 16 -18.22 -9.52 -9.04
CA LEU A 16 -17.46 -9.94 -7.86
C LEU A 16 -16.00 -10.27 -8.22
N PHE A 17 -15.76 -10.89 -9.35
CA PHE A 17 -14.40 -11.17 -9.82
C PHE A 17 -13.62 -9.90 -10.13
N SER A 18 -14.25 -8.87 -10.67
CA SER A 18 -13.62 -7.58 -10.95
C SER A 18 -13.15 -6.89 -9.66
N PHE A 19 -13.91 -6.99 -8.58
CA PHE A 19 -13.52 -6.45 -7.27
C PHE A 19 -12.30 -7.17 -6.70
N ALA A 20 -12.24 -8.48 -6.79
CA ALA A 20 -11.11 -9.26 -6.31
C ALA A 20 -9.82 -8.91 -7.09
N ALA A 21 -9.92 -8.72 -8.40
CA ALA A 21 -8.77 -8.34 -9.23
C ALA A 21 -8.20 -6.98 -8.85
N LEU A 22 -9.05 -6.00 -8.50
CA LEU A 22 -8.61 -4.67 -8.07
C LEU A 22 -7.88 -4.71 -6.73
N ALA A 23 -8.31 -5.56 -5.79
CA ALA A 23 -7.68 -5.70 -4.47
C ALA A 23 -6.25 -6.25 -4.55
N HIS A 24 -5.96 -7.10 -5.55
CA HIS A 24 -4.65 -7.71 -5.72
C HIS A 24 -3.70 -6.93 -6.64
N ASP A 25 -4.13 -5.78 -7.15
CA ASP A 25 -3.37 -5.04 -8.16
C ASP A 25 -2.76 -3.74 -7.61
N SER A 26 -2.31 -3.76 -6.36
CA SER A 26 -1.59 -2.63 -5.78
C SER A 26 -0.18 -2.54 -6.35
N TRP A 27 0.36 -1.32 -6.41
CA TRP A 27 1.73 -1.12 -6.90
C TRP A 27 2.77 -1.84 -6.03
N ILE A 28 2.48 -2.04 -4.74
CA ILE A 28 3.37 -2.75 -3.81
C ILE A 28 3.42 -4.23 -4.17
N ASN A 29 2.28 -4.84 -4.43
CA ASN A 29 2.21 -6.24 -4.85
C ASN A 29 2.90 -6.45 -6.21
N ARG A 30 2.66 -5.56 -7.15
CA ARG A 30 3.28 -5.64 -8.49
C ARG A 30 4.79 -5.48 -8.42
N GLY A 31 5.29 -4.67 -7.50
CA GLY A 31 6.71 -4.42 -7.33
C GLY A 31 7.49 -5.56 -6.71
N GLY A 32 6.82 -6.45 -5.97
CA GLY A 32 7.49 -7.57 -5.31
C GLY A 32 8.51 -7.14 -4.28
N PHE A 33 8.21 -6.11 -3.49
CA PHE A 33 9.16 -5.54 -2.54
C PHE A 33 9.28 -6.39 -1.28
N LYS A 34 10.50 -6.48 -0.78
CA LYS A 34 10.82 -7.10 0.51
C LYS A 34 11.58 -6.13 1.39
N ASN A 35 11.35 -6.19 2.70
CA ASN A 35 12.14 -5.43 3.65
C ASN A 35 13.52 -6.08 3.87
N THR A 36 14.36 -5.45 4.69
CA THR A 36 15.71 -5.95 4.99
C THR A 36 15.71 -7.30 5.70
N GLY A 37 14.61 -7.65 6.39
CA GLY A 37 14.44 -8.95 7.02
C GLY A 37 13.93 -10.04 6.09
N GLY A 38 13.73 -9.74 4.80
CA GLY A 38 13.26 -10.71 3.82
C GLY A 38 11.74 -10.91 3.80
N GLU A 39 11.00 -10.10 4.52
CA GLU A 39 9.54 -10.16 4.53
C GLU A 39 8.96 -9.44 3.32
N TRP A 40 7.95 -10.04 2.68
CA TRP A 40 7.20 -9.38 1.62
C TRP A 40 6.40 -8.21 2.18
N CYS A 41 6.42 -7.07 1.52
CA CYS A 41 5.66 -5.90 1.95
C CYS A 41 4.15 -6.10 1.82
N CYS A 42 3.68 -6.88 0.89
CA CYS A 42 2.29 -7.35 0.73
C CYS A 42 1.23 -6.26 0.89
N GLY A 43 0.78 -5.66 -0.22
CA GLY A 43 0.04 -4.42 -0.19
C GLY A 43 -1.46 -4.44 0.02
N ASP A 44 -2.14 -5.58 0.26
CA ASP A 44 -3.60 -5.59 0.16
C ASP A 44 -4.32 -5.01 1.38
N TYR A 45 -4.04 -5.54 2.56
CA TYR A 45 -4.74 -5.12 3.77
C TYR A 45 -3.83 -4.41 4.76
N ASP A 46 -2.54 -4.64 4.63
CA ASP A 46 -1.54 -4.22 5.61
C ASP A 46 -1.02 -2.82 5.35
N CYS A 47 -1.19 -2.31 4.13
CA CYS A 47 -0.59 -1.04 3.72
C CYS A 47 -1.64 0.07 3.68
N LYS A 48 -1.27 1.22 4.20
CA LYS A 48 -2.11 2.42 4.17
C LYS A 48 -1.27 3.60 3.69
N SER A 49 -1.80 4.33 2.72
CA SER A 49 -1.21 5.58 2.24
C SER A 49 -1.83 6.75 3.00
N TYR A 50 -0.99 7.72 3.32
CA TYR A 50 -1.38 8.89 4.10
C TYR A 50 -1.27 10.13 3.22
N ALA A 51 -2.39 10.79 2.98
CA ALA A 51 -2.42 12.00 2.16
C ALA A 51 -1.75 13.19 2.86
N ARG A 52 -1.71 13.17 4.19
CA ARG A 52 -1.12 14.23 4.99
C ARG A 52 -0.18 13.66 6.03
N THR A 53 1.07 14.11 5.97
CA THR A 53 2.09 13.79 6.96
C THR A 53 2.88 15.04 7.24
N THR A 54 3.52 15.10 8.41
CA THR A 54 4.44 16.18 8.76
C THR A 54 5.86 15.64 8.69
N SER A 55 6.72 16.28 7.90
CA SER A 55 8.13 15.93 7.83
C SER A 55 8.89 16.60 8.96
N THR A 56 9.74 15.82 9.62
CA THR A 56 10.66 16.33 10.65
C THR A 56 12.10 16.13 10.18
N ALA A 57 13.06 16.46 11.02
CA ALA A 57 14.48 16.26 10.70
C ALA A 57 14.86 14.78 10.58
N THR A 58 14.11 13.87 11.23
CA THR A 58 14.47 12.45 11.32
C THR A 58 13.46 11.50 10.73
N GLY A 59 12.27 11.98 10.39
CA GLY A 59 11.21 11.11 9.87
C GLY A 59 9.93 11.84 9.55
N TRP A 60 8.89 11.08 9.33
CA TRP A 60 7.53 11.60 9.11
C TRP A 60 6.70 11.36 10.37
N ILE A 61 5.82 12.31 10.68
CA ILE A 61 4.77 12.10 11.67
C ILE A 61 3.52 11.61 10.93
N VAL A 62 3.10 10.40 11.23
CA VAL A 62 1.98 9.72 10.59
C VAL A 62 1.01 9.32 11.68
N ASP A 63 -0.17 9.92 11.70
CA ASP A 63 -1.18 9.69 12.75
C ASP A 63 -0.60 9.81 14.17
N GLY A 64 0.26 10.82 14.39
CA GLY A 64 0.89 11.05 15.68
C GLY A 64 2.10 10.18 15.98
N GLU A 65 2.48 9.28 15.09
CA GLU A 65 3.62 8.38 15.26
C GLU A 65 4.80 8.83 14.42
N LEU A 66 5.99 8.88 15.01
CA LEU A 66 7.21 9.16 14.27
C LEU A 66 7.65 7.92 13.51
N VAL A 67 7.75 8.03 12.19
CA VAL A 67 8.27 7.00 11.29
C VAL A 67 9.60 7.46 10.76
N PRO A 68 10.73 6.88 11.20
CA PRO A 68 12.06 7.34 10.80
C PRO A 68 12.33 7.18 9.30
N PHE A 69 13.07 8.11 8.73
CA PHE A 69 13.45 8.06 7.31
C PHE A 69 14.28 6.82 6.95
N ASP A 70 15.07 6.31 7.90
CA ASP A 70 15.92 5.16 7.66
C ASP A 70 15.15 3.85 7.51
N GLU A 71 13.88 3.81 7.91
CA GLU A 71 13.01 2.66 7.67
C GLU A 71 12.45 2.65 6.25
N ALA A 72 12.59 3.74 5.50
CA ALA A 72 12.01 3.83 4.17
C ALA A 72 12.71 2.88 3.18
N MET A 73 11.88 2.19 2.41
CA MET A 73 12.36 1.38 1.30
C MET A 73 13.06 2.27 0.25
N PRO A 74 14.03 1.72 -0.51
CA PRO A 74 14.76 2.50 -1.52
C PRO A 74 13.92 2.83 -2.77
N VAL A 75 12.63 2.58 -2.74
CA VAL A 75 11.70 2.80 -3.84
C VAL A 75 10.70 3.88 -3.42
N PRO A 76 10.59 4.99 -4.14
CA PRO A 76 9.61 6.02 -3.82
C PRO A 76 8.20 5.56 -4.17
N PRO A 77 7.18 5.96 -3.39
CA PRO A 77 5.80 5.69 -3.75
C PRO A 77 5.42 6.48 -5.01
N PRO A 78 4.62 5.88 -5.92
CA PRO A 78 4.27 6.53 -7.19
C PRO A 78 3.51 7.84 -7.03
N ASP A 79 2.70 7.96 -5.98
CA ASP A 79 1.90 9.15 -5.70
C ASP A 79 2.60 10.14 -4.74
N GLY A 80 3.80 9.80 -4.26
CA GLY A 80 4.54 10.62 -3.29
C GLY A 80 4.01 10.57 -1.88
N GLN A 81 2.94 9.83 -1.62
CA GLN A 81 2.37 9.72 -0.28
C GLN A 81 3.11 8.69 0.57
N VAL A 82 3.32 9.01 1.83
CA VAL A 82 3.90 8.03 2.76
C VAL A 82 2.94 6.85 2.89
N THR A 83 3.47 5.66 2.68
CA THR A 83 2.71 4.42 2.78
C THR A 83 3.39 3.52 3.81
N VAL A 84 2.62 3.04 4.76
CA VAL A 84 3.12 2.18 5.84
C VAL A 84 2.40 0.84 5.75
N CYS A 85 3.17 -0.22 5.65
CA CYS A 85 2.68 -1.59 5.67
C CYS A 85 2.96 -2.17 7.06
N ARG A 86 1.92 -2.68 7.72
CA ARG A 86 2.03 -3.15 9.10
C ARG A 86 1.79 -4.65 9.19
N ARG A 87 2.44 -5.26 10.18
CA ARG A 87 2.14 -6.64 10.59
C ARG A 87 0.83 -6.68 11.37
N PRO A 88 0.25 -7.87 11.57
CA PRO A 88 -0.98 -7.99 12.38
C PRO A 88 -0.86 -7.44 13.80
N ASP A 89 0.34 -7.41 14.37
CA ASP A 89 0.59 -6.84 15.70
C ASP A 89 0.70 -5.32 15.71
N GLY A 90 0.59 -4.67 14.54
CA GLY A 90 0.67 -3.22 14.37
C GLY A 90 2.07 -2.68 14.13
N THR A 91 3.11 -3.49 14.22
CA THR A 91 4.48 -3.04 13.94
C THR A 91 4.69 -2.81 12.44
N ARG A 92 5.58 -1.88 12.11
CA ARG A 92 5.85 -1.54 10.72
C ARG A 92 6.68 -2.63 10.05
N ARG A 93 6.17 -3.12 8.92
CA ARG A 93 6.87 -4.09 8.06
C ARG A 93 7.66 -3.40 6.96
N CYS A 94 7.01 -2.50 6.25
CA CYS A 94 7.62 -1.72 5.16
C CYS A 94 7.11 -0.28 5.23
N VAL A 95 7.99 0.65 4.89
CA VAL A 95 7.66 2.08 4.81
C VAL A 95 8.11 2.59 3.45
N PHE A 96 7.24 3.34 2.79
CA PHE A 96 7.55 4.01 1.52
C PHE A 96 7.27 5.49 1.70
N GLY A 97 8.19 6.32 1.25
CA GLY A 97 8.02 7.76 1.33
C GLY A 97 9.11 8.48 0.58
N LEU A 98 8.85 9.71 0.17
CA LEU A 98 9.84 10.55 -0.50
C LEU A 98 10.80 11.10 0.55
N LYS A 99 12.03 10.61 0.53
CA LYS A 99 13.10 11.18 1.34
C LYS A 99 13.46 12.57 0.82
N ARG A 100 13.87 13.45 1.72
CA ARG A 100 14.25 14.81 1.37
C ARG A 100 15.33 14.84 0.29
N SER A 101 16.25 13.87 0.32
CA SER A 101 17.34 13.76 -0.64
C SER A 101 16.89 13.43 -2.06
N TRP A 102 15.67 12.92 -2.23
CA TRP A 102 15.11 12.60 -3.55
C TRP A 102 14.34 13.76 -4.15
N VAL A 103 14.03 14.76 -3.37
CA VAL A 103 13.31 15.95 -3.83
C VAL A 103 14.36 16.98 -4.26
N LEU A 104 14.49 17.14 -5.58
CA LEU A 104 15.34 18.18 -6.15
C LEU A 104 14.59 19.51 -6.07
N VAL A 105 15.10 20.41 -5.28
CA VAL A 105 14.52 21.73 -5.10
C VAL A 105 15.40 22.76 -5.83
#